data_66d29eb24e25085604b9f3f25cbdab63
#
_entry.id   66d29eb24e25085604b9f3f25cbdab63
#
_cell.length_a   1.000
_cell.length_b   1.000
_cell.length_c   1.000
_cell.angle_alpha   90.00
_cell.angle_beta   90.00
_cell.angle_gamma   90.00
#
_symmetry.space_group_name_H-M   'P 1'
#
loop_
_entity.id
_entity.type
_entity.pdbx_description
1 polymer ?
#
loop_
_entity_poly.entity_id
_entity_poly.type
_entity_poly.pdbx_seq_one_letter_code
_entity_poly.pdbx_strand_id
1 'polypeptide(L)'
;MSKKKSMDKIVALCKGRGFIYPGSEIYGGLANTWDYGPLGVEFKNNVKKAWWKKFIQESPYNVGMDSAILMNPQTWVVSGHVAGFADPLMDCRECKSRFRADQLIEDFIKEQGDDSPQVDGWDNEKLEGFIKDNKIPCPACSKHNFTDVRKFNLMFKTFQGVTEDSQAEIFLRPETAQGIFVNFKNVQRTSRKRIPFGIGQIGKSFRNEITPGNFTFRTREFEQAELEFFCKPGEDMEWFEYWKDFCEKWLLNLGIKSENLRSRDHTSDELSHYSKATTDFEFLFPFGWGELWGVANRTDFDLKQHGEHSGENFTYIDPVTNERFIPYCVEPSVGVDRAVLAFLCDAYDEEELEGGNTRVVLRLHPYLAPFKAAILPLSKKLKDQAQDIYADLSKKFNIDYDESGSIGKRYRRQDETGTPFCITIDFDTLEDKCVTIRHRDTMEQIRLPIDQLNDYLEEQTSF
;
A
#
# COMPACT_ATOMS: atom_id res chain seq x y z
N MET A 1 20.42 -3.33 22.21
CA MET A 1 19.92 -4.14 21.07
C MET A 1 18.43 -3.91 20.96
N SER A 2 17.95 -3.31 19.87
CA SER A 2 16.51 -3.18 19.62
C SER A 2 15.88 -4.58 19.63
N LYS A 3 14.85 -4.81 20.45
CA LYS A 3 14.09 -6.07 20.44
C LYS A 3 13.56 -6.27 19.02
N LYS A 4 13.86 -7.41 18.39
CA LYS A 4 13.45 -7.70 17.02
C LYS A 4 11.92 -7.56 16.92
N LYS A 5 11.45 -6.64 16.09
CA LYS A 5 10.02 -6.48 15.80
C LYS A 5 9.48 -7.80 15.23
N SER A 6 8.35 -8.29 15.70
CA SER A 6 7.72 -9.49 15.15
C SER A 6 6.36 -9.17 14.56
N MET A 7 5.95 -9.89 13.51
CA MET A 7 4.62 -9.75 12.92
C MET A 7 3.52 -10.00 13.95
N ASP A 8 3.69 -10.97 14.86
CA ASP A 8 2.69 -11.28 15.88
C ASP A 8 2.36 -10.10 16.79
N LYS A 9 3.38 -9.31 17.18
CA LYS A 9 3.19 -8.11 18.02
C LYS A 9 2.44 -7.02 17.26
N ILE A 10 2.77 -6.81 15.99
CA ILE A 10 2.11 -5.83 15.13
C ILE A 10 0.66 -6.23 14.88
N VAL A 11 0.41 -7.49 14.54
CA VAL A 11 -0.93 -8.04 14.35
C VAL A 11 -1.76 -7.93 15.65
N ALA A 12 -1.16 -8.26 16.80
CA ALA A 12 -1.83 -8.16 18.10
C ALA A 12 -2.22 -6.70 18.41
N LEU A 13 -1.31 -5.74 18.17
CA LEU A 13 -1.61 -4.32 18.32
C LEU A 13 -2.73 -3.88 17.39
N CYS A 14 -2.66 -4.24 16.11
CA CYS A 14 -3.66 -3.88 15.11
C CYS A 14 -5.04 -4.37 15.48
N LYS A 15 -5.16 -5.64 15.91
CA LYS A 15 -6.43 -6.22 16.38
C LYS A 15 -6.91 -5.55 17.68
N GLY A 16 -6.02 -5.41 18.66
CA GLY A 16 -6.35 -4.87 19.98
C GLY A 16 -6.73 -3.38 19.97
N ARG A 17 -6.24 -2.61 18.98
CA ARG A 17 -6.50 -1.17 18.86
C ARG A 17 -7.46 -0.79 17.74
N GLY A 18 -8.01 -1.75 17.01
CA GLY A 18 -9.02 -1.46 15.99
C GLY A 18 -8.46 -0.91 14.70
N PHE A 19 -7.24 -1.31 14.33
CA PHE A 19 -6.70 -1.02 13.00
C PHE A 19 -7.19 -2.04 11.98
N ILE A 20 -7.00 -3.33 12.25
CA ILE A 20 -7.28 -4.38 11.28
C ILE A 20 -7.81 -5.61 12.01
N TYR A 21 -8.91 -6.17 11.54
CA TYR A 21 -9.57 -7.37 12.04
C TYR A 21 -9.53 -8.50 11.00
N PRO A 22 -9.62 -9.78 11.41
CA PRO A 22 -9.91 -10.86 10.47
C PRO A 22 -11.27 -10.66 9.81
N GLY A 23 -11.31 -10.75 8.48
CA GLY A 23 -12.56 -10.62 7.73
C GLY A 23 -13.55 -11.74 8.07
N SER A 24 -14.81 -11.39 8.36
CA SER A 24 -15.88 -12.34 8.69
C SER A 24 -15.56 -13.27 9.88
N GLU A 25 -14.85 -12.77 10.89
CA GLU A 25 -14.33 -13.55 12.03
C GLU A 25 -15.41 -14.36 12.75
N ILE A 26 -16.63 -13.84 12.88
CA ILE A 26 -17.76 -14.52 13.54
C ILE A 26 -18.19 -15.84 12.88
N TYR A 27 -17.80 -16.03 11.60
CA TYR A 27 -18.03 -17.27 10.83
C TYR A 27 -16.75 -18.09 10.64
N GLY A 28 -15.70 -17.84 11.44
CA GLY A 28 -14.41 -18.51 11.32
C GLY A 28 -13.45 -17.86 10.33
N GLY A 29 -13.84 -16.72 9.76
CA GLY A 29 -13.01 -15.98 8.82
C GLY A 29 -12.95 -16.56 7.41
N LEU A 30 -12.29 -15.85 6.52
CA LEU A 30 -11.88 -16.31 5.20
C LEU A 30 -10.37 -16.17 5.09
N ALA A 31 -9.69 -17.18 4.56
CA ALA A 31 -8.22 -17.24 4.55
C ALA A 31 -7.58 -15.95 4.02
N ASN A 32 -6.80 -15.33 4.90
CA ASN A 32 -6.07 -14.07 4.68
C ASN A 32 -6.93 -12.94 4.10
N THR A 33 -8.14 -12.78 4.61
CA THR A 33 -9.04 -11.66 4.36
C THR A 33 -9.13 -10.79 5.60
N TRP A 34 -9.02 -9.48 5.42
CA TRP A 34 -8.87 -8.53 6.51
C TRP A 34 -9.81 -7.34 6.32
N ASP A 35 -10.41 -6.90 7.43
CA ASP A 35 -11.26 -5.71 7.51
C ASP A 35 -10.50 -4.58 8.21
N TYR A 36 -10.54 -3.38 7.68
CA TYR A 36 -10.00 -2.20 8.35
C TYR A 36 -11.01 -1.69 9.38
N GLY A 37 -10.60 -1.67 10.64
CA GLY A 37 -11.39 -1.15 11.74
C GLY A 37 -11.41 0.38 11.79
N PRO A 38 -11.98 0.99 12.84
CA PRO A 38 -12.15 2.45 12.94
C PRO A 38 -10.84 3.24 12.81
N LEU A 39 -9.75 2.79 13.43
CA LEU A 39 -8.45 3.45 13.28
C LEU A 39 -7.78 3.11 11.95
N GLY A 40 -7.96 1.88 11.49
CA GLY A 40 -7.37 1.41 10.24
C GLY A 40 -7.90 2.14 9.02
N VAL A 41 -9.21 2.40 8.93
CA VAL A 41 -9.82 3.11 7.81
C VAL A 41 -9.34 4.56 7.76
N GLU A 42 -9.23 5.25 8.90
CA GLU A 42 -8.71 6.62 8.96
C GLU A 42 -7.22 6.65 8.55
N PHE A 43 -6.42 5.72 9.07
CA PHE A 43 -5.02 5.60 8.69
C PHE A 43 -4.84 5.34 7.19
N LYS A 44 -5.54 4.36 6.65
CA LYS A 44 -5.50 4.03 5.22
C LYS A 44 -5.95 5.21 4.34
N ASN A 45 -7.00 5.92 4.76
CA ASN A 45 -7.45 7.12 4.06
C ASN A 45 -6.41 8.24 4.10
N ASN A 46 -5.68 8.40 5.20
CA ASN A 46 -4.60 9.39 5.29
C ASN A 46 -3.43 9.03 4.37
N VAL A 47 -3.07 7.74 4.24
CA VAL A 47 -2.07 7.27 3.26
C VAL A 47 -2.52 7.59 1.84
N LYS A 48 -3.78 7.27 1.49
CA LYS A 48 -4.36 7.60 0.17
C LYS A 48 -4.39 9.11 -0.10
N LYS A 49 -4.76 9.90 0.90
CA LYS A 49 -4.75 11.38 0.80
C LYS A 49 -3.34 11.93 0.59
N ALA A 50 -2.32 11.39 1.29
CA ALA A 50 -0.93 11.78 1.10
C ALA A 50 -0.45 11.49 -0.33
N TRP A 51 -0.80 10.31 -0.86
CA TRP A 51 -0.48 9.96 -2.25
C TRP A 51 -1.19 10.91 -3.22
N TRP A 52 -2.51 11.07 -3.10
CA TRP A 52 -3.31 11.93 -3.98
C TRP A 52 -2.83 13.38 -3.97
N LYS A 53 -2.50 13.88 -2.79
CA LYS A 53 -1.98 15.24 -2.63
C LYS A 53 -0.72 15.46 -3.46
N LYS A 54 0.27 14.57 -3.32
CA LYS A 54 1.57 14.73 -3.98
C LYS A 54 1.57 14.34 -5.45
N PHE A 55 0.91 13.22 -5.79
CA PHE A 55 0.93 12.71 -7.17
C PHE A 55 -0.07 13.41 -8.09
N ILE A 56 -1.19 13.90 -7.54
CA ILE A 56 -2.27 14.50 -8.36
C ILE A 56 -2.43 15.98 -8.07
N GLN A 57 -2.73 16.37 -6.83
CA GLN A 57 -3.13 17.73 -6.50
C GLN A 57 -1.99 18.74 -6.68
N GLU A 58 -0.79 18.45 -6.20
CA GLU A 58 0.39 19.33 -6.26
C GLU A 58 1.15 19.20 -7.59
N SER A 59 0.81 18.22 -8.43
CA SER A 59 1.46 18.03 -9.74
C SER A 59 0.84 18.92 -10.82
N PRO A 60 1.62 19.70 -11.57
CA PRO A 60 1.11 20.45 -12.71
C PRO A 60 0.79 19.54 -13.91
N TYR A 61 1.30 18.32 -13.91
CA TYR A 61 1.18 17.39 -15.03
C TYR A 61 -0.03 16.47 -14.90
N ASN A 62 -0.36 16.02 -13.68
CA ASN A 62 -1.21 14.88 -13.48
C ASN A 62 -2.69 15.26 -13.29
N VAL A 63 -3.55 14.31 -13.59
CA VAL A 63 -5.00 14.35 -13.31
C VAL A 63 -5.43 13.02 -12.70
N GLY A 64 -6.53 13.03 -11.96
CA GLY A 64 -7.10 11.82 -11.37
C GLY A 64 -8.24 11.26 -12.20
N MET A 65 -8.47 9.96 -12.08
CA MET A 65 -9.68 9.28 -12.56
C MET A 65 -10.09 8.14 -11.62
N ASP A 66 -11.27 7.61 -11.85
CA ASP A 66 -11.76 6.39 -11.21
C ASP A 66 -12.51 5.56 -12.26
N SER A 67 -11.91 4.45 -12.70
CA SER A 67 -12.51 3.54 -13.66
C SER A 67 -13.29 2.43 -12.95
N ALA A 68 -14.29 1.88 -13.63
CA ALA A 68 -15.05 0.76 -13.11
C ALA A 68 -14.18 -0.48 -12.87
N ILE A 69 -14.51 -1.26 -11.84
CA ILE A 69 -13.89 -2.58 -11.58
C ILE A 69 -14.26 -3.58 -12.68
N LEU A 70 -15.55 -3.58 -13.06
CA LEU A 70 -16.08 -4.43 -14.11
C LEU A 70 -15.86 -3.76 -15.47
N MET A 71 -15.03 -4.36 -16.28
CA MET A 71 -14.63 -3.83 -17.59
C MET A 71 -14.96 -4.86 -18.68
N ASN A 72 -14.97 -4.40 -19.94
CA ASN A 72 -15.11 -5.31 -21.05
C ASN A 72 -14.01 -6.39 -21.00
N PRO A 73 -14.34 -7.70 -21.05
CA PRO A 73 -13.36 -8.78 -21.00
C PRO A 73 -12.23 -8.66 -22.02
N GLN A 74 -12.50 -8.02 -23.17
CA GLN A 74 -11.49 -7.80 -24.21
C GLN A 74 -10.30 -6.97 -23.72
N THR A 75 -10.51 -6.09 -22.74
CA THR A 75 -9.42 -5.32 -22.09
C THR A 75 -8.36 -6.25 -21.53
N TRP A 76 -8.77 -7.33 -20.88
CA TRP A 76 -7.87 -8.31 -20.23
C TRP A 76 -7.25 -9.32 -21.21
N VAL A 77 -7.94 -9.57 -22.32
CA VAL A 77 -7.39 -10.37 -23.43
C VAL A 77 -6.27 -9.58 -24.11
N VAL A 78 -6.51 -8.33 -24.44
CA VAL A 78 -5.58 -7.46 -25.17
C VAL A 78 -4.35 -7.12 -24.34
N SER A 79 -4.52 -6.85 -23.06
CA SER A 79 -3.41 -6.58 -22.14
C SER A 79 -2.61 -7.84 -21.75
N GLY A 80 -3.03 -9.03 -22.22
CA GLY A 80 -2.32 -10.29 -21.96
C GLY A 80 -2.65 -10.98 -20.63
N HIS A 81 -3.49 -10.39 -19.76
CA HIS A 81 -3.79 -10.93 -18.44
C HIS A 81 -4.51 -12.28 -18.50
N VAL A 82 -5.43 -12.47 -19.45
CA VAL A 82 -6.14 -13.76 -19.60
C VAL A 82 -5.18 -14.88 -19.97
N ALA A 83 -4.18 -14.60 -20.79
CA ALA A 83 -3.25 -15.62 -21.30
C ALA A 83 -2.01 -15.83 -20.40
N GLY A 84 -1.48 -14.76 -19.80
CA GLY A 84 -0.15 -14.74 -19.20
C GLY A 84 -0.09 -14.42 -17.71
N PHE A 85 -1.15 -13.88 -17.10
CA PHE A 85 -1.15 -13.52 -15.68
C PHE A 85 -1.34 -14.75 -14.80
N ALA A 86 -0.28 -15.53 -14.62
CA ALA A 86 -0.34 -16.85 -13.99
C ALA A 86 0.92 -17.12 -13.17
N ASP A 87 0.72 -17.70 -11.98
CA ASP A 87 1.78 -18.21 -11.13
C ASP A 87 2.05 -19.69 -11.35
N PRO A 88 3.30 -20.16 -11.11
CA PRO A 88 3.67 -21.57 -11.19
C PRO A 88 3.14 -22.33 -9.96
N LEU A 89 2.05 -23.08 -10.13
CA LEU A 89 1.37 -23.85 -9.08
C LEU A 89 1.86 -25.29 -9.04
N MET A 90 2.16 -25.79 -7.82
CA MET A 90 2.38 -27.21 -7.56
C MET A 90 1.68 -27.65 -6.28
N ASP A 91 1.31 -28.94 -6.19
CA ASP A 91 0.68 -29.54 -5.02
C ASP A 91 1.62 -30.58 -4.40
N CYS A 92 1.69 -30.64 -3.07
CA CYS A 92 2.29 -31.77 -2.39
C CYS A 92 1.36 -32.99 -2.52
N ARG A 93 1.85 -34.12 -3.04
CA ARG A 93 1.05 -35.35 -3.23
C ARG A 93 0.64 -36.00 -1.93
N GLU A 94 1.40 -35.73 -0.84
CA GLU A 94 1.15 -36.32 0.49
C GLU A 94 0.09 -35.56 1.28
N CYS A 95 0.34 -34.27 1.58
CA CYS A 95 -0.55 -33.48 2.42
C CYS A 95 -1.58 -32.63 1.64
N LYS A 96 -1.52 -32.64 0.30
CA LYS A 96 -2.41 -31.89 -0.60
C LYS A 96 -2.32 -30.38 -0.47
N SER A 97 -1.31 -29.87 0.25
CA SER A 97 -1.05 -28.42 0.33
C SER A 97 -0.54 -27.90 -1.01
N ARG A 98 -0.91 -26.66 -1.35
CA ARG A 98 -0.58 -25.96 -2.59
C ARG A 98 0.50 -24.93 -2.34
N PHE A 99 1.39 -24.80 -3.31
CA PHE A 99 2.52 -23.88 -3.26
C PHE A 99 2.77 -23.22 -4.61
N ARG A 100 3.32 -22.01 -4.57
CA ARG A 100 4.02 -21.42 -5.71
C ARG A 100 5.40 -22.06 -5.77
N ALA A 101 5.77 -22.59 -6.93
CA ALA A 101 7.05 -23.25 -7.11
C ALA A 101 8.23 -22.27 -7.00
N ASP A 102 8.09 -21.06 -7.57
CA ASP A 102 9.05 -19.97 -7.47
C ASP A 102 9.27 -19.55 -6.00
N GLN A 103 8.20 -19.29 -5.26
CA GLN A 103 8.27 -18.91 -3.84
C GLN A 103 8.94 -19.98 -2.98
N LEU A 104 8.65 -21.25 -3.26
CA LEU A 104 9.25 -22.36 -2.54
C LEU A 104 10.78 -22.41 -2.73
N ILE A 105 11.25 -22.06 -3.94
CA ILE A 105 12.68 -21.96 -4.26
C ILE A 105 13.29 -20.73 -3.60
N GLU A 106 12.63 -19.57 -3.67
CA GLU A 106 13.11 -18.34 -3.02
C GLU A 106 13.28 -18.51 -1.52
N ASP A 107 12.28 -19.11 -0.85
CA ASP A 107 12.35 -19.37 0.58
C ASP A 107 13.51 -20.29 0.92
N PHE A 108 13.73 -21.35 0.12
CA PHE A 108 14.87 -22.25 0.27
C PHE A 108 16.22 -21.55 0.08
N ILE A 109 16.36 -20.69 -0.94
CA ILE A 109 17.58 -19.94 -1.22
C ILE A 109 17.86 -18.92 -0.10
N LYS A 110 16.84 -18.25 0.41
CA LYS A 110 16.94 -17.33 1.56
C LYS A 110 17.44 -18.05 2.82
N GLU A 111 17.00 -19.27 3.07
CA GLU A 111 17.50 -20.11 4.17
C GLU A 111 18.98 -20.46 4.01
N GLN A 112 19.52 -20.46 2.79
CA GLN A 112 20.95 -20.67 2.52
C GLN A 112 21.78 -19.38 2.66
N GLY A 113 21.15 -18.24 2.96
CA GLY A 113 21.85 -16.97 3.23
C GLY A 113 21.92 -16.01 2.03
N ASP A 114 21.18 -16.27 0.96
CA ASP A 114 20.97 -15.31 -0.13
C ASP A 114 19.66 -14.54 0.10
N ASP A 115 19.78 -13.27 0.45
CA ASP A 115 18.64 -12.41 0.77
C ASP A 115 17.90 -11.87 -0.48
N SER A 116 18.38 -12.18 -1.68
CA SER A 116 17.80 -11.67 -2.94
C SER A 116 17.83 -12.72 -4.06
N PRO A 117 17.12 -13.86 -3.88
CA PRO A 117 17.09 -14.92 -4.89
C PRO A 117 16.38 -14.43 -6.16
N GLN A 118 16.98 -14.71 -7.33
CA GLN A 118 16.43 -14.37 -8.63
C GLN A 118 15.78 -15.62 -9.27
N VAL A 119 14.51 -15.83 -9.00
CA VAL A 119 13.74 -16.98 -9.50
C VAL A 119 12.67 -16.55 -10.53
N ASP A 120 12.35 -15.27 -10.56
CA ASP A 120 11.42 -14.71 -11.52
C ASP A 120 11.85 -14.98 -12.97
N GLY A 121 10.87 -15.29 -13.82
CA GLY A 121 11.12 -15.61 -15.23
C GLY A 121 11.61 -17.03 -15.51
N TRP A 122 11.81 -17.89 -14.49
CA TRP A 122 12.14 -19.28 -14.73
C TRP A 122 10.97 -20.05 -15.34
N ASP A 123 11.26 -20.89 -16.34
CA ASP A 123 10.24 -21.79 -16.90
C ASP A 123 9.91 -22.95 -15.94
N ASN A 124 8.82 -23.64 -16.22
CA ASN A 124 8.35 -24.73 -15.37
C ASN A 124 9.38 -25.86 -15.23
N GLU A 125 10.10 -26.19 -16.30
CA GLU A 125 11.13 -27.27 -16.29
C GLU A 125 12.29 -26.93 -15.37
N LYS A 126 12.76 -25.70 -15.40
CA LYS A 126 13.83 -25.21 -14.53
C LYS A 126 13.38 -25.18 -13.07
N LEU A 127 12.15 -24.72 -12.77
CA LEU A 127 11.60 -24.73 -11.41
C LEU A 127 11.49 -26.17 -10.87
N GLU A 128 10.95 -27.09 -11.64
CA GLU A 128 10.84 -28.50 -11.26
C GLU A 128 12.21 -29.16 -11.05
N GLY A 129 13.16 -28.91 -11.95
CA GLY A 129 14.53 -29.41 -11.86
C GLY A 129 15.19 -28.96 -10.58
N PHE A 130 15.15 -27.65 -10.28
CA PHE A 130 15.77 -27.10 -9.07
C PHE A 130 15.17 -27.69 -7.78
N ILE A 131 13.84 -27.83 -7.70
CA ILE A 131 13.17 -28.41 -6.53
C ILE A 131 13.57 -29.85 -6.32
N LYS A 132 13.68 -30.64 -7.39
CA LYS A 132 14.08 -32.07 -7.34
C LYS A 132 15.55 -32.22 -6.96
N ASP A 133 16.45 -31.47 -7.61
CA ASP A 133 17.89 -31.58 -7.43
C ASP A 133 18.32 -31.17 -6.02
N ASN A 134 17.72 -30.10 -5.49
CA ASN A 134 17.99 -29.62 -4.14
C ASN A 134 17.14 -30.30 -3.05
N LYS A 135 16.29 -31.26 -3.43
CA LYS A 135 15.39 -31.99 -2.51
C LYS A 135 14.65 -31.06 -1.58
N ILE A 136 14.05 -29.98 -2.12
CA ILE A 136 13.32 -29.02 -1.32
C ILE A 136 12.13 -29.71 -0.65
N PRO A 137 12.00 -29.63 0.69
CA PRO A 137 10.92 -30.29 1.40
C PRO A 137 9.61 -29.48 1.32
N CYS A 138 8.51 -30.18 1.38
CA CYS A 138 7.19 -29.53 1.57
C CYS A 138 7.14 -28.81 2.94
N PRO A 139 6.87 -27.51 3.00
CA PRO A 139 6.81 -26.76 4.24
C PRO A 139 5.77 -27.29 5.25
N ALA A 140 4.71 -27.95 4.75
CA ALA A 140 3.62 -28.45 5.60
C ALA A 140 3.87 -29.85 6.18
N CYS A 141 4.57 -30.75 5.47
CA CYS A 141 4.73 -32.13 5.89
C CYS A 141 6.14 -32.69 5.76
N SER A 142 7.11 -31.88 5.35
CA SER A 142 8.53 -32.21 5.17
C SER A 142 8.81 -33.35 4.17
N LYS A 143 7.87 -33.71 3.30
CA LYS A 143 8.04 -34.69 2.24
C LYS A 143 8.49 -34.02 0.94
N HIS A 144 9.09 -34.80 0.03
CA HIS A 144 9.65 -34.31 -1.25
C HIS A 144 8.84 -34.76 -2.47
N ASN A 145 7.55 -35.03 -2.33
CA ASN A 145 6.68 -35.59 -3.36
C ASN A 145 5.69 -34.54 -3.87
N PHE A 146 6.09 -33.84 -4.92
CA PHE A 146 5.26 -32.80 -5.54
C PHE A 146 4.65 -33.26 -6.88
N THR A 147 3.62 -32.58 -7.33
CA THR A 147 3.12 -32.65 -8.72
C THR A 147 4.04 -31.89 -9.65
N ASP A 148 3.86 -32.06 -10.94
CA ASP A 148 4.48 -31.16 -11.92
C ASP A 148 3.94 -29.75 -11.76
N VAL A 149 4.75 -28.75 -12.16
CA VAL A 149 4.38 -27.33 -12.11
C VAL A 149 3.37 -27.02 -13.22
N ARG A 150 2.30 -26.34 -12.88
CA ARG A 150 1.28 -25.89 -13.85
C ARG A 150 0.99 -24.41 -13.69
N LYS A 151 0.65 -23.73 -14.77
CA LYS A 151 0.24 -22.33 -14.72
C LYS A 151 -1.13 -22.20 -14.08
N PHE A 152 -1.25 -21.33 -13.10
CA PHE A 152 -2.50 -20.96 -12.44
C PHE A 152 -2.80 -19.49 -12.69
N ASN A 153 -3.82 -19.19 -13.49
CA ASN A 153 -4.20 -17.81 -13.78
C ASN A 153 -4.82 -17.15 -12.56
N LEU A 154 -4.32 -15.94 -12.22
CA LEU A 154 -4.71 -15.18 -11.02
C LEU A 154 -5.97 -14.34 -11.21
N MET A 155 -6.59 -14.33 -12.40
CA MET A 155 -7.83 -13.58 -12.64
C MET A 155 -9.00 -14.20 -11.90
N PHE A 156 -9.70 -13.40 -11.08
CA PHE A 156 -11.02 -13.77 -10.59
C PHE A 156 -12.04 -13.67 -11.72
N LYS A 157 -12.78 -14.74 -11.95
CA LYS A 157 -13.89 -14.80 -12.89
C LYS A 157 -15.22 -14.67 -12.18
N THR A 158 -16.17 -14.01 -12.83
CA THR A 158 -17.56 -13.95 -12.42
C THR A 158 -18.45 -13.83 -13.65
N PHE A 159 -19.76 -13.74 -13.49
CA PHE A 159 -20.70 -13.67 -14.59
C PHE A 159 -21.59 -12.43 -14.49
N GLN A 160 -21.90 -11.82 -15.62
CA GLN A 160 -22.81 -10.71 -15.71
C GLN A 160 -24.13 -11.16 -16.33
N GLY A 161 -25.26 -10.90 -15.67
CA GLY A 161 -26.58 -11.29 -16.15
C GLY A 161 -27.12 -12.53 -15.42
N VAL A 162 -28.08 -13.22 -16.06
CA VAL A 162 -28.85 -14.31 -15.43
C VAL A 162 -28.33 -15.70 -15.76
N THR A 163 -27.39 -15.82 -16.70
CA THR A 163 -26.81 -17.10 -17.15
C THR A 163 -25.31 -17.15 -16.81
N GLU A 164 -24.84 -18.33 -16.43
CA GLU A 164 -23.42 -18.61 -16.17
C GLU A 164 -22.83 -19.35 -17.40
N ASP A 165 -22.72 -18.65 -18.51
CA ASP A 165 -22.13 -19.15 -19.74
C ASP A 165 -20.88 -18.34 -20.14
N SER A 166 -20.16 -18.81 -21.15
CA SER A 166 -18.91 -18.17 -21.60
C SER A 166 -19.10 -16.77 -22.18
N GLN A 167 -20.33 -16.40 -22.60
CA GLN A 167 -20.62 -15.07 -23.12
C GLN A 167 -20.90 -14.07 -22.00
N ALA A 168 -21.31 -14.58 -20.84
CA ALA A 168 -21.56 -13.79 -19.64
C ALA A 168 -20.32 -13.66 -18.74
N GLU A 169 -19.21 -14.36 -19.05
CA GLU A 169 -17.98 -14.33 -18.26
C GLU A 169 -17.33 -12.94 -18.26
N ILE A 170 -17.07 -12.40 -17.09
CA ILE A 170 -16.32 -11.18 -16.86
C ILE A 170 -15.26 -11.42 -15.77
N PHE A 171 -14.33 -10.47 -15.64
CA PHE A 171 -13.24 -10.57 -14.68
C PHE A 171 -13.29 -9.41 -13.69
N LEU A 172 -12.90 -9.67 -12.44
CA LEU A 172 -12.54 -8.61 -11.51
C LEU A 172 -11.13 -8.12 -11.90
N ARG A 173 -10.96 -6.81 -12.01
CA ARG A 173 -9.67 -6.23 -12.44
C ARG A 173 -8.52 -6.64 -11.51
N PRO A 174 -7.37 -7.12 -12.04
CA PRO A 174 -6.19 -7.48 -11.25
C PRO A 174 -5.27 -6.27 -10.97
N GLU A 175 -5.52 -5.13 -11.67
CA GLU A 175 -4.79 -3.87 -11.55
C GLU A 175 -5.68 -2.70 -11.98
N THR A 176 -5.29 -1.49 -11.60
CA THR A 176 -6.01 -0.26 -11.98
C THR A 176 -5.49 0.33 -13.29
N ALA A 177 -4.29 -0.03 -13.73
CA ALA A 177 -3.60 0.52 -14.90
C ALA A 177 -4.41 0.44 -16.20
N GLN A 178 -5.01 -0.72 -16.51
CA GLN A 178 -5.74 -0.92 -17.77
C GLN A 178 -6.94 0.00 -17.91
N GLY A 179 -7.59 0.34 -16.78
CA GLY A 179 -8.66 1.34 -16.77
C GLY A 179 -8.19 2.72 -17.22
N ILE A 180 -6.93 3.06 -16.98
CA ILE A 180 -6.30 4.31 -17.40
C ILE A 180 -5.99 4.26 -18.90
N PHE A 181 -5.36 3.18 -19.38
CA PHE A 181 -4.99 3.06 -20.80
C PHE A 181 -6.20 3.14 -21.74
N VAL A 182 -7.28 2.41 -21.43
CA VAL A 182 -8.49 2.45 -22.28
C VAL A 182 -9.20 3.80 -22.25
N ASN A 183 -8.95 4.63 -21.23
CA ASN A 183 -9.49 5.98 -21.10
C ASN A 183 -8.52 7.09 -21.49
N PHE A 184 -7.30 6.78 -21.92
CA PHE A 184 -6.28 7.78 -22.23
C PHE A 184 -6.79 8.93 -23.11
N LYS A 185 -7.43 8.63 -24.24
CA LYS A 185 -7.96 9.65 -25.15
C LYS A 185 -9.10 10.46 -24.56
N ASN A 186 -9.98 9.83 -23.79
CA ASN A 186 -11.07 10.52 -23.10
C ASN A 186 -10.51 11.56 -22.13
N VAL A 187 -9.53 11.15 -21.30
CA VAL A 187 -8.91 12.01 -20.30
C VAL A 187 -8.11 13.12 -20.98
N GLN A 188 -7.24 12.79 -21.94
CA GLN A 188 -6.43 13.76 -22.66
C GLN A 188 -7.29 14.85 -23.30
N ARG A 189 -8.36 14.46 -24.02
CA ARG A 189 -9.28 15.38 -24.69
C ARG A 189 -10.02 16.28 -23.72
N THR A 190 -10.55 15.72 -22.65
CA THR A 190 -11.40 16.47 -21.71
C THR A 190 -10.59 17.34 -20.76
N SER A 191 -9.41 16.92 -20.35
CA SER A 191 -8.50 17.70 -19.51
C SER A 191 -7.62 18.67 -20.31
N ARG A 192 -7.56 18.54 -21.64
CA ARG A 192 -6.71 19.31 -22.55
C ARG A 192 -5.22 19.25 -22.18
N LYS A 193 -4.80 18.18 -21.52
CA LYS A 193 -3.40 17.99 -21.15
C LYS A 193 -2.54 17.72 -22.39
N ARG A 194 -1.30 18.21 -22.35
CA ARG A 194 -0.24 17.94 -23.32
C ARG A 194 0.75 16.96 -22.72
N ILE A 195 1.42 16.21 -23.56
CA ILE A 195 2.55 15.36 -23.15
C ILE A 195 3.72 16.28 -22.71
N PRO A 196 4.36 16.06 -21.53
CA PRO A 196 4.10 14.95 -20.62
C PRO A 196 2.89 15.21 -19.68
N PHE A 197 2.11 14.18 -19.40
CA PHE A 197 1.08 14.23 -18.35
C PHE A 197 0.79 12.84 -17.80
N GLY A 198 0.31 12.76 -16.56
CA GLY A 198 -0.06 11.53 -15.90
C GLY A 198 -1.56 11.43 -15.60
N ILE A 199 -2.04 10.20 -15.50
CA ILE A 199 -3.39 9.87 -15.03
C ILE A 199 -3.24 8.94 -13.85
N GLY A 200 -3.70 9.36 -12.67
CA GLY A 200 -3.61 8.55 -11.46
C GLY A 200 -4.96 8.03 -11.01
N GLN A 201 -4.93 6.86 -10.40
CA GLN A 201 -6.11 6.21 -9.84
C GLN A 201 -5.76 5.51 -8.52
N ILE A 202 -6.68 5.55 -7.56
CA ILE A 202 -6.66 4.68 -6.39
C ILE A 202 -7.91 3.80 -6.47
N GLY A 203 -7.74 2.48 -6.39
CA GLY A 203 -8.89 1.60 -6.49
C GLY A 203 -8.62 0.17 -6.07
N LYS A 204 -9.69 -0.59 -5.87
CA LYS A 204 -9.67 -2.01 -5.56
C LYS A 204 -9.17 -2.82 -6.76
N SER A 205 -8.33 -3.81 -6.45
CA SER A 205 -7.85 -4.83 -7.39
C SER A 205 -7.94 -6.21 -6.75
N PHE A 206 -7.98 -7.25 -7.58
CA PHE A 206 -8.29 -8.61 -7.15
C PHE A 206 -7.34 -9.60 -7.84
N ARG A 207 -6.64 -10.42 -7.04
CA ARG A 207 -5.76 -11.47 -7.55
C ARG A 207 -6.04 -12.76 -6.79
N ASN A 208 -6.40 -13.82 -7.48
CA ASN A 208 -6.70 -15.12 -6.85
C ASN A 208 -5.41 -15.83 -6.42
N GLU A 209 -4.71 -15.20 -5.49
CA GLU A 209 -3.42 -15.65 -4.96
C GLU A 209 -3.47 -17.11 -4.48
N ILE A 210 -2.46 -17.89 -4.86
CA ILE A 210 -2.30 -19.29 -4.44
C ILE A 210 -1.99 -19.36 -2.95
N THR A 211 -1.02 -18.57 -2.50
CA THR A 211 -0.50 -18.51 -1.14
C THR A 211 -0.61 -17.12 -0.53
N PRO A 212 -1.85 -16.63 -0.25
CA PRO A 212 -2.00 -15.37 0.45
C PRO A 212 -1.41 -15.49 1.87
N GLY A 213 -0.78 -14.43 2.39
CA GLY A 213 -0.12 -14.52 3.68
C GLY A 213 0.51 -13.21 4.15
N ASN A 214 1.24 -13.30 5.25
CA ASN A 214 1.93 -12.17 5.87
C ASN A 214 1.01 -10.98 6.17
N PHE A 215 -0.13 -11.26 6.83
CA PHE A 215 -1.14 -10.26 7.20
C PHE A 215 -1.69 -9.57 5.93
N THR A 216 -1.63 -8.23 5.84
CA THR A 216 -2.12 -7.47 4.67
C THR A 216 -1.10 -7.34 3.53
N PHE A 217 0.05 -8.02 3.63
CA PHE A 217 1.08 -7.95 2.60
C PHE A 217 0.66 -8.63 1.28
N ARG A 218 0.04 -9.82 1.35
CA ARG A 218 -0.45 -10.55 0.19
C ARG A 218 -1.87 -11.06 0.43
N THR A 219 -2.83 -10.35 -0.10
CA THR A 219 -4.27 -10.62 0.01
C THR A 219 -4.88 -10.79 -1.37
N ARG A 220 -6.09 -11.37 -1.46
CA ARG A 220 -6.79 -11.56 -2.74
C ARG A 220 -7.57 -10.33 -3.19
N GLU A 221 -7.94 -9.47 -2.24
CA GLU A 221 -8.57 -8.17 -2.45
C GLU A 221 -7.70 -7.11 -1.79
N PHE A 222 -7.29 -6.09 -2.53
CA PHE A 222 -6.41 -5.02 -2.06
C PHE A 222 -6.69 -3.70 -2.79
N GLU A 223 -6.10 -2.61 -2.36
CA GLU A 223 -6.12 -1.34 -3.09
C GLU A 223 -4.74 -1.03 -3.68
N GLN A 224 -4.75 -0.52 -4.91
CA GLN A 224 -3.58 0.04 -5.57
C GLN A 224 -3.75 1.54 -5.74
N ALA A 225 -2.63 2.26 -5.71
CA ALA A 225 -2.50 3.62 -6.20
C ALA A 225 -1.48 3.60 -7.35
N GLU A 226 -1.94 3.87 -8.55
CA GLU A 226 -1.15 3.79 -9.78
C GLU A 226 -1.23 5.13 -10.53
N LEU A 227 -0.09 5.53 -11.08
CA LEU A 227 0.04 6.67 -11.96
C LEU A 227 0.61 6.19 -13.29
N GLU A 228 -0.13 6.36 -14.37
CA GLU A 228 0.38 6.17 -15.72
C GLU A 228 0.84 7.53 -16.24
N PHE A 229 2.15 7.72 -16.28
CA PHE A 229 2.75 8.97 -16.71
C PHE A 229 3.23 8.87 -18.15
N PHE A 230 2.54 9.59 -19.03
CA PHE A 230 2.77 9.58 -20.47
C PHE A 230 3.80 10.63 -20.88
N CYS A 231 4.83 10.19 -21.59
CA CYS A 231 5.93 11.06 -22.04
C CYS A 231 6.27 10.81 -23.52
N LYS A 232 7.15 11.66 -24.06
CA LYS A 232 7.67 11.50 -25.42
C LYS A 232 8.67 10.33 -25.46
N PRO A 233 8.63 9.45 -26.49
CA PRO A 233 9.70 8.48 -26.71
C PRO A 233 11.08 9.12 -26.74
N GLY A 234 12.02 8.55 -25.99
CA GLY A 234 13.38 9.09 -25.80
C GLY A 234 13.57 9.96 -24.56
N GLU A 235 12.48 10.45 -23.94
CA GLU A 235 12.49 11.13 -22.63
C GLU A 235 12.12 10.17 -21.48
N ASP A 236 11.72 8.96 -21.81
CA ASP A 236 11.16 7.97 -20.91
C ASP A 236 12.10 7.58 -19.75
N MET A 237 13.42 7.49 -20.01
CA MET A 237 14.38 7.16 -18.95
C MET A 237 14.63 8.32 -17.98
N GLU A 238 14.55 9.56 -18.45
CA GLU A 238 14.64 10.74 -17.58
C GLU A 238 13.43 10.78 -16.61
N TRP A 239 12.21 10.55 -17.15
CA TRP A 239 11.00 10.47 -16.34
C TRP A 239 10.97 9.25 -15.41
N PHE A 240 11.57 8.13 -15.84
CA PHE A 240 11.74 6.96 -15.00
C PHE A 240 12.58 7.25 -13.75
N GLU A 241 13.74 7.88 -13.91
CA GLU A 241 14.58 8.30 -12.78
C GLU A 241 13.91 9.37 -11.90
N TYR A 242 13.18 10.31 -12.52
CA TYR A 242 12.40 11.30 -11.78
C TYR A 242 11.37 10.64 -10.86
N TRP A 243 10.60 9.68 -11.37
CA TRP A 243 9.57 9.01 -10.57
C TRP A 243 10.17 8.07 -9.52
N LYS A 244 11.31 7.44 -9.77
CA LYS A 244 12.05 6.69 -8.74
C LYS A 244 12.39 7.59 -7.55
N ASP A 245 13.08 8.71 -7.79
CA ASP A 245 13.46 9.67 -6.76
C ASP A 245 12.23 10.24 -6.01
N PHE A 246 11.16 10.50 -6.75
CA PHE A 246 9.92 11.04 -6.18
C PHE A 246 9.24 10.03 -5.23
N CYS A 247 9.15 8.76 -5.61
CA CYS A 247 8.55 7.70 -4.80
C CYS A 247 9.37 7.44 -3.53
N GLU A 248 10.70 7.36 -3.65
CA GLU A 248 11.60 7.21 -2.50
C GLU A 248 11.43 8.35 -1.49
N LYS A 249 11.49 9.59 -1.97
CA LYS A 249 11.30 10.78 -1.13
C LYS A 249 9.94 10.81 -0.46
N TRP A 250 8.89 10.38 -1.14
CA TRP A 250 7.54 10.31 -0.56
C TRP A 250 7.50 9.34 0.64
N LEU A 251 8.12 8.15 0.51
CA LEU A 251 8.20 7.17 1.59
C LEU A 251 9.01 7.72 2.79
N LEU A 252 10.20 8.27 2.53
CA LEU A 252 11.08 8.80 3.57
C LEU A 252 10.44 9.99 4.31
N ASN A 253 9.82 10.91 3.58
CA ASN A 253 9.16 12.08 4.16
C ASN A 253 7.95 11.74 5.03
N LEU A 254 7.33 10.58 4.80
CA LEU A 254 6.22 10.07 5.62
C LEU A 254 6.68 9.14 6.75
N GLY A 255 8.00 9.02 6.97
CA GLY A 255 8.56 8.40 8.16
C GLY A 255 9.08 6.98 7.98
N ILE A 256 9.14 6.45 6.75
CA ILE A 256 9.93 5.22 6.50
C ILE A 256 11.41 5.54 6.71
N LYS A 257 12.09 4.72 7.50
CA LYS A 257 13.52 4.88 7.76
C LYS A 257 14.33 4.36 6.59
N SER A 258 15.37 5.11 6.20
CA SER A 258 16.22 4.76 5.07
C SER A 258 16.92 3.41 5.21
N GLU A 259 17.26 3.01 6.44
CA GLU A 259 17.87 1.70 6.73
C GLU A 259 16.90 0.51 6.52
N ASN A 260 15.58 0.78 6.45
CA ASN A 260 14.53 -0.21 6.20
C ASN A 260 14.00 -0.16 4.76
N LEU A 261 14.58 0.67 3.90
CA LEU A 261 14.19 0.83 2.49
C LEU A 261 15.39 0.58 1.59
N ARG A 262 15.20 -0.15 0.51
CA ARG A 262 16.20 -0.28 -0.56
C ARG A 262 15.54 -0.28 -1.93
N SER A 263 16.26 0.13 -2.96
CA SER A 263 15.84 -0.01 -4.35
C SER A 263 16.53 -1.22 -4.99
N ARG A 264 15.81 -1.94 -5.85
CA ARG A 264 16.30 -3.07 -6.63
C ARG A 264 15.89 -2.91 -8.08
N ASP A 265 16.86 -2.72 -8.95
CA ASP A 265 16.60 -2.70 -10.39
C ASP A 265 16.47 -4.14 -10.90
N HIS A 266 15.49 -4.39 -11.79
CA HIS A 266 15.31 -5.68 -12.43
C HIS A 266 16.41 -5.93 -13.47
N THR A 267 16.90 -7.16 -13.52
CA THR A 267 17.78 -7.62 -14.61
C THR A 267 16.96 -7.82 -15.89
N SER A 268 17.66 -7.91 -17.04
CA SER A 268 17.01 -8.14 -18.34
C SER A 268 16.09 -9.36 -18.37
N ASP A 269 16.43 -10.39 -17.59
CA ASP A 269 15.70 -11.66 -17.56
C ASP A 269 14.44 -11.61 -16.65
N GLU A 270 14.39 -10.63 -15.74
CA GLU A 270 13.26 -10.40 -14.84
C GLU A 270 12.23 -9.44 -15.43
N LEU A 271 12.62 -8.64 -16.44
CA LEU A 271 11.72 -7.64 -17.00
C LEU A 271 10.47 -8.28 -17.61
N SER A 272 9.32 -7.74 -17.27
CA SER A 272 8.07 -8.05 -17.96
C SER A 272 8.19 -7.73 -19.46
N HIS A 273 7.49 -8.48 -20.30
CA HIS A 273 7.55 -8.34 -21.76
C HIS A 273 7.19 -6.96 -22.30
N TYR A 274 6.54 -6.13 -21.51
CA TYR A 274 6.15 -4.75 -21.80
C TYR A 274 7.13 -3.71 -21.25
N SER A 275 8.07 -4.10 -20.40
CA SER A 275 8.91 -3.16 -19.66
C SER A 275 10.31 -3.06 -20.24
N LYS A 276 10.79 -1.82 -20.39
CA LYS A 276 12.17 -1.50 -20.77
C LYS A 276 13.10 -1.42 -19.54
N ALA A 277 12.56 -1.00 -18.40
CA ALA A 277 13.25 -0.90 -17.12
C ALA A 277 12.20 -1.00 -15.99
N THR A 278 12.57 -1.64 -14.89
CA THR A 278 11.74 -1.73 -13.68
C THR A 278 12.64 -1.63 -12.46
N THR A 279 12.20 -0.87 -11.47
CA THR A 279 12.82 -0.78 -10.14
C THR A 279 11.76 -1.04 -9.10
N ASP A 280 12.05 -1.96 -8.17
CA ASP A 280 11.26 -2.14 -6.97
C ASP A 280 11.91 -1.41 -5.79
N PHE A 281 11.08 -0.73 -5.00
CA PHE A 281 11.44 -0.36 -3.64
C PHE A 281 11.01 -1.49 -2.72
N GLU A 282 11.94 -2.03 -1.98
CA GLU A 282 11.70 -3.08 -1.00
C GLU A 282 11.80 -2.51 0.42
N PHE A 283 10.88 -2.93 1.28
CA PHE A 283 10.89 -2.59 2.70
C PHE A 283 11.27 -3.81 3.55
N LEU A 284 12.04 -3.58 4.62
CA LEU A 284 12.42 -4.61 5.58
C LEU A 284 11.28 -4.89 6.57
N PHE A 285 10.36 -5.75 6.16
CA PHE A 285 9.30 -6.25 7.04
C PHE A 285 9.87 -7.20 8.12
N PRO A 286 9.14 -7.48 9.20
CA PRO A 286 9.58 -8.45 10.20
C PRO A 286 9.85 -9.87 9.65
N PHE A 287 9.29 -10.22 8.49
CA PHE A 287 9.51 -11.48 7.78
C PHE A 287 10.62 -11.41 6.70
N GLY A 288 11.29 -10.27 6.55
CA GLY A 288 12.35 -10.06 5.58
C GLY A 288 12.02 -8.97 4.55
N TRP A 289 12.90 -8.79 3.57
CA TRP A 289 12.70 -7.85 2.48
C TRP A 289 11.50 -8.25 1.63
N GLY A 290 10.66 -7.29 1.34
CA GLY A 290 9.48 -7.48 0.49
C GLY A 290 9.19 -6.24 -0.35
N GLU A 291 8.76 -6.46 -1.58
CA GLU A 291 8.37 -5.42 -2.53
C GLU A 291 7.27 -4.53 -1.93
N LEU A 292 7.51 -3.22 -1.95
CA LEU A 292 6.59 -2.20 -1.47
C LEU A 292 6.02 -1.36 -2.60
N TRP A 293 6.86 -0.95 -3.55
CA TRP A 293 6.52 -0.03 -4.64
C TRP A 293 7.28 -0.39 -5.89
N GLY A 294 6.62 -0.48 -7.05
CA GLY A 294 7.26 -0.65 -8.34
C GLY A 294 7.24 0.63 -9.16
N VAL A 295 8.31 0.89 -9.91
CA VAL A 295 8.34 1.89 -10.97
C VAL A 295 8.76 1.19 -12.25
N ALA A 296 7.91 1.22 -13.29
CA ALA A 296 8.15 0.53 -14.56
C ALA A 296 8.12 1.50 -15.73
N ASN A 297 9.05 1.34 -16.66
CA ASN A 297 9.00 1.98 -17.98
C ASN A 297 8.32 1.00 -18.95
N ARG A 298 7.03 1.20 -19.20
CA ARG A 298 6.17 0.33 -20.02
C ARG A 298 6.23 0.60 -21.52
N THR A 299 7.04 1.58 -21.93
CA THR A 299 7.13 2.03 -23.32
C THR A 299 5.76 2.44 -23.92
N ASP A 300 5.49 2.17 -25.18
CA ASP A 300 4.20 2.36 -25.85
C ASP A 300 3.31 1.11 -25.83
N PHE A 301 3.72 0.05 -25.12
CA PHE A 301 3.15 -1.28 -25.21
C PHE A 301 1.63 -1.27 -25.06
N ASP A 302 1.10 -0.76 -23.96
CA ASP A 302 -0.34 -0.83 -23.67
C ASP A 302 -1.17 -0.04 -24.67
N LEU A 303 -0.78 1.22 -24.95
CA LEU A 303 -1.49 2.06 -25.93
C LEU A 303 -1.48 1.44 -27.33
N LYS A 304 -0.35 0.82 -27.71
CA LYS A 304 -0.21 0.15 -29.00
C LYS A 304 -1.09 -1.08 -29.06
N GLN A 305 -1.06 -1.95 -28.05
CA GLN A 305 -1.90 -3.15 -27.98
C GLN A 305 -3.40 -2.79 -28.05
N HIS A 306 -3.85 -1.83 -27.26
CA HIS A 306 -5.23 -1.39 -27.32
C HIS A 306 -5.59 -0.74 -28.66
N GLY A 307 -4.68 0.00 -29.25
CA GLY A 307 -4.88 0.62 -30.58
C GLY A 307 -5.06 -0.41 -31.70
N GLU A 308 -4.16 -1.39 -31.77
CA GLU A 308 -4.19 -2.45 -32.77
C GLU A 308 -5.45 -3.31 -32.69
N HIS A 309 -5.90 -3.63 -31.49
CA HIS A 309 -7.06 -4.52 -31.30
C HIS A 309 -8.41 -3.81 -31.34
N SER A 310 -8.48 -2.54 -30.95
CA SER A 310 -9.72 -1.76 -30.98
C SER A 310 -9.92 -0.99 -32.31
N GLY A 311 -8.86 -0.82 -33.10
CA GLY A 311 -8.84 0.09 -34.24
C GLY A 311 -8.77 1.56 -33.88
N GLU A 312 -8.59 1.89 -32.57
CA GLU A 312 -8.48 3.26 -32.10
C GLU A 312 -7.07 3.81 -32.32
N ASN A 313 -6.95 5.04 -32.81
CA ASN A 313 -5.64 5.66 -33.05
C ASN A 313 -5.14 6.40 -31.82
N PHE A 314 -4.12 5.89 -31.12
CA PHE A 314 -3.47 6.50 -29.97
C PHE A 314 -2.28 7.42 -30.31
N THR A 315 -2.06 7.69 -31.61
CA THR A 315 -1.01 8.65 -32.04
C THR A 315 -1.31 10.04 -31.47
N TYR A 316 -0.38 10.56 -30.69
CA TYR A 316 -0.35 11.94 -30.24
C TYR A 316 0.32 12.80 -31.32
N ILE A 317 -0.21 14.00 -31.53
CA ILE A 317 0.38 15.02 -32.39
C ILE A 317 0.76 16.17 -31.48
N ASP A 318 2.06 16.44 -31.38
CA ASP A 318 2.55 17.55 -30.58
C ASP A 318 2.12 18.88 -31.24
N PRO A 319 1.37 19.74 -30.55
CA PRO A 319 0.83 20.96 -31.14
C PRO A 319 1.88 22.04 -31.44
N VAL A 320 3.11 21.88 -30.93
CA VAL A 320 4.23 22.84 -31.14
C VAL A 320 5.15 22.37 -32.24
N THR A 321 5.55 21.09 -32.23
CA THR A 321 6.52 20.53 -33.16
C THR A 321 5.88 19.83 -34.36
N ASN A 322 4.59 19.50 -34.30
CA ASN A 322 3.86 18.63 -35.25
C ASN A 322 4.41 17.19 -35.33
N GLU A 323 5.28 16.78 -34.41
CA GLU A 323 5.73 15.40 -34.32
C GLU A 323 4.57 14.48 -33.99
N ARG A 324 4.67 13.25 -34.53
CA ARG A 324 3.67 12.19 -34.33
C ARG A 324 4.32 11.00 -33.68
N PHE A 325 3.78 10.56 -32.54
CA PHE A 325 4.26 9.37 -31.81
C PHE A 325 3.14 8.77 -30.95
N ILE A 326 3.26 7.49 -30.61
CA ILE A 326 2.51 6.89 -29.52
C ILE A 326 3.27 7.20 -28.24
N PRO A 327 2.65 7.81 -27.21
CA PRO A 327 3.35 8.14 -25.96
C PRO A 327 3.90 6.90 -25.27
N TYR A 328 5.08 7.05 -24.67
CA TYR A 328 5.63 6.07 -23.73
C TYR A 328 5.03 6.31 -22.35
N CYS A 329 4.96 5.28 -21.54
CA CYS A 329 4.40 5.31 -20.20
C CYS A 329 5.44 4.93 -19.16
N VAL A 330 5.53 5.73 -18.10
CA VAL A 330 6.24 5.39 -16.86
C VAL A 330 5.21 5.24 -15.74
N GLU A 331 5.22 4.10 -15.07
CA GLU A 331 4.22 3.68 -14.09
C GLU A 331 4.82 3.55 -12.69
N PRO A 332 4.63 4.50 -11.79
CA PRO A 332 4.72 4.27 -10.35
C PRO A 332 3.47 3.56 -9.82
N SER A 333 3.64 2.37 -9.25
CA SER A 333 2.53 1.54 -8.72
C SER A 333 2.81 1.08 -7.30
N VAL A 334 1.90 1.40 -6.36
CA VAL A 334 1.99 1.00 -4.96
C VAL A 334 0.73 0.28 -4.48
N GLY A 335 0.93 -0.85 -3.79
CA GLY A 335 -0.13 -1.49 -3.03
C GLY A 335 -0.41 -0.68 -1.76
N VAL A 336 -1.58 -0.05 -1.66
CA VAL A 336 -1.95 0.79 -0.50
C VAL A 336 -1.92 -0.03 0.80
N ASP A 337 -2.37 -1.27 0.76
CA ASP A 337 -2.38 -2.17 1.93
C ASP A 337 -0.96 -2.54 2.38
N ARG A 338 -0.02 -2.73 1.43
CA ARG A 338 1.41 -2.92 1.74
C ARG A 338 2.04 -1.66 2.34
N ALA A 339 1.74 -0.48 1.79
CA ALA A 339 2.22 0.79 2.32
C ALA A 339 1.72 1.02 3.76
N VAL A 340 0.44 0.78 4.02
CA VAL A 340 -0.14 0.81 5.38
C VAL A 340 0.61 -0.12 6.31
N LEU A 341 0.89 -1.37 5.89
CA LEU A 341 1.63 -2.33 6.69
C LEU A 341 3.08 -1.88 6.94
N ALA A 342 3.77 -1.36 5.92
CA ALA A 342 5.14 -0.85 6.05
C ALA A 342 5.22 0.29 7.07
N PHE A 343 4.32 1.28 6.97
CA PHE A 343 4.24 2.37 7.95
C PHE A 343 3.96 1.87 9.37
N LEU A 344 3.05 0.89 9.55
CA LEU A 344 2.79 0.29 10.86
C LEU A 344 4.01 -0.44 11.40
N CYS A 345 4.70 -1.23 10.55
CA CYS A 345 5.90 -1.95 10.93
C CYS A 345 7.04 -1.00 11.31
N ASP A 346 7.23 0.07 10.56
CA ASP A 346 8.32 1.01 10.82
C ASP A 346 8.06 1.88 12.05
N ALA A 347 6.81 2.30 12.24
CA ALA A 347 6.38 3.13 13.36
C ALA A 347 6.31 2.38 14.70
N TYR A 348 6.14 1.04 14.70
CA TYR A 348 6.03 0.26 15.93
C TYR A 348 7.33 0.30 16.72
N ASP A 349 7.23 0.63 18.02
CA ASP A 349 8.37 0.68 18.93
C ASP A 349 7.98 0.22 20.34
N GLU A 350 8.94 -0.40 21.06
CA GLU A 350 8.83 -0.79 22.46
C GLU A 350 9.93 -0.11 23.25
N GLU A 351 9.56 0.83 24.09
CA GLU A 351 10.45 1.64 24.88
C GLU A 351 10.45 1.16 26.34
N GLU A 352 11.64 0.87 26.89
CA GLU A 352 11.77 0.55 28.29
C GLU A 352 11.86 1.85 29.09
N LEU A 353 10.95 2.01 30.04
CA LEU A 353 10.90 3.15 30.94
C LEU A 353 11.58 2.84 32.26
N GLU A 354 11.91 3.90 33.02
CA GLU A 354 12.38 3.78 34.39
C GLU A 354 11.41 2.93 35.23
N GLY A 355 11.97 1.96 35.99
CA GLY A 355 11.17 1.01 36.79
C GLY A 355 10.76 -0.28 36.05
N GLY A 356 11.30 -0.55 34.85
CA GLY A 356 11.12 -1.82 34.12
C GLY A 356 9.77 -1.96 33.41
N ASN A 357 8.98 -0.90 33.29
CA ASN A 357 7.75 -0.88 32.52
C ASN A 357 8.05 -0.67 31.03
N THR A 358 7.39 -1.43 30.16
CA THR A 358 7.48 -1.24 28.70
C THR A 358 6.35 -0.32 28.21
N ARG A 359 6.71 0.66 27.38
CA ARG A 359 5.81 1.51 26.63
C ARG A 359 5.77 1.06 25.19
N VAL A 360 4.59 0.65 24.69
CA VAL A 360 4.35 0.44 23.27
C VAL A 360 3.92 1.75 22.65
N VAL A 361 4.52 2.11 21.53
CA VAL A 361 4.22 3.36 20.83
C VAL A 361 4.26 3.14 19.32
N LEU A 362 3.26 3.69 18.61
CA LEU A 362 3.28 3.82 17.16
C LEU A 362 3.76 5.24 16.79
N ARG A 363 5.01 5.35 16.32
CA ARG A 363 5.63 6.63 15.91
C ARG A 363 5.24 7.00 14.48
N LEU A 364 3.94 7.00 14.18
CA LEU A 364 3.43 7.40 12.88
C LEU A 364 3.74 8.88 12.61
N HIS A 365 4.05 9.20 11.36
CA HIS A 365 4.10 10.60 10.93
C HIS A 365 2.77 11.28 11.27
N PRO A 366 2.76 12.51 11.86
CA PRO A 366 1.53 13.16 12.32
C PRO A 366 0.46 13.29 11.23
N TYR A 367 0.85 13.51 9.97
CA TYR A 367 -0.07 13.53 8.84
C TYR A 367 -0.81 12.19 8.64
N LEU A 368 -0.14 11.06 8.88
CA LEU A 368 -0.72 9.73 8.70
C LEU A 368 -1.55 9.27 9.89
N ALA A 369 -1.29 9.80 11.10
CA ALA A 369 -1.97 9.38 12.32
C ALA A 369 -3.50 9.39 12.18
N PRO A 370 -4.21 8.33 12.64
CA PRO A 370 -5.68 8.26 12.60
C PRO A 370 -6.33 9.44 13.29
N PHE A 371 -5.93 9.73 14.53
CA PHE A 371 -6.27 10.95 15.26
C PHE A 371 -5.10 11.93 15.26
N LYS A 372 -5.37 13.21 15.01
CA LYS A 372 -4.36 14.26 15.06
C LYS A 372 -4.04 14.69 16.49
N ALA A 373 -5.04 14.63 17.33
CA ALA A 373 -4.89 14.86 18.77
C ALA A 373 -5.97 14.11 19.55
N ALA A 374 -5.75 13.99 20.88
CA ALA A 374 -6.75 13.49 21.81
C ALA A 374 -7.01 14.50 22.93
N ILE A 375 -8.29 14.75 23.23
CA ILE A 375 -8.73 15.64 24.30
C ILE A 375 -8.91 14.83 25.59
N LEU A 376 -8.16 15.19 26.64
CA LEU A 376 -8.05 14.42 27.88
C LEU A 376 -8.34 15.30 29.11
N PRO A 377 -9.63 15.49 29.52
CA PRO A 377 -9.93 16.27 30.72
C PRO A 377 -9.45 15.54 32.00
N LEU A 378 -8.70 16.21 32.87
CA LEU A 378 -8.18 15.63 34.14
C LEU A 378 -9.30 15.26 35.11
N SER A 379 -10.43 15.93 35.04
CA SER A 379 -11.57 15.73 35.94
C SER A 379 -12.89 15.82 35.15
N LYS A 380 -13.91 15.08 35.62
CA LYS A 380 -15.29 15.20 35.12
C LYS A 380 -15.85 16.62 35.21
N LYS A 381 -15.34 17.44 36.14
CA LYS A 381 -15.74 18.85 36.29
C LYS A 381 -15.28 19.75 35.11
N LEU A 382 -14.32 19.26 34.32
CA LEU A 382 -13.76 19.96 33.17
C LEU A 382 -14.38 19.49 31.84
N LYS A 383 -15.42 18.68 31.93
CA LYS A 383 -16.06 18.05 30.77
C LYS A 383 -16.58 19.08 29.76
N ASP A 384 -17.30 20.09 30.22
CA ASP A 384 -17.92 21.08 29.35
C ASP A 384 -16.85 21.84 28.56
N GLN A 385 -15.80 22.31 29.23
CA GLN A 385 -14.67 22.99 28.59
C GLN A 385 -13.95 22.06 27.57
N ALA A 386 -13.77 20.78 27.93
CA ALA A 386 -13.13 19.81 27.04
C ALA A 386 -14.01 19.51 25.81
N GLN A 387 -15.34 19.44 25.97
CA GLN A 387 -16.26 19.26 24.86
C GLN A 387 -16.32 20.45 23.92
N ASP A 388 -16.22 21.67 24.44
CA ASP A 388 -16.14 22.89 23.62
C ASP A 388 -14.89 22.89 22.74
N ILE A 389 -13.72 22.52 23.31
CA ILE A 389 -12.47 22.39 22.57
C ILE A 389 -12.56 21.28 21.53
N TYR A 390 -13.11 20.12 21.91
CA TYR A 390 -13.36 19.01 20.99
C TYR A 390 -14.26 19.43 19.81
N ALA A 391 -15.36 20.08 20.10
CA ALA A 391 -16.33 20.51 19.09
C ALA A 391 -15.73 21.53 18.10
N ASP A 392 -14.78 22.33 18.54
CA ASP A 392 -14.08 23.26 17.66
C ASP A 392 -13.05 22.54 16.78
N LEU A 393 -12.14 21.78 17.37
CA LEU A 393 -11.08 21.11 16.65
C LEU A 393 -11.60 20.02 15.69
N SER A 394 -12.68 19.32 16.05
CA SER A 394 -13.26 18.25 15.23
C SER A 394 -13.89 18.73 13.91
N LYS A 395 -14.06 20.04 13.72
CA LYS A 395 -14.46 20.64 12.43
C LYS A 395 -13.37 20.54 11.36
N LYS A 396 -12.09 20.47 11.78
CA LYS A 396 -10.93 20.44 10.88
C LYS A 396 -10.15 19.13 10.94
N PHE A 397 -10.08 18.51 12.12
CA PHE A 397 -9.22 17.37 12.39
C PHE A 397 -10.01 16.19 12.93
N ASN A 398 -9.52 14.97 12.68
CA ASN A 398 -10.00 13.79 13.37
C ASN A 398 -9.39 13.77 14.79
N ILE A 399 -10.21 13.94 15.81
CA ILE A 399 -9.82 14.12 17.22
C ILE A 399 -10.45 13.01 18.05
N ASP A 400 -9.68 12.41 18.96
CA ASP A 400 -10.21 11.51 19.99
C ASP A 400 -10.60 12.25 21.27
N TYR A 401 -11.53 11.68 22.03
CA TYR A 401 -11.95 12.21 23.33
C TYR A 401 -11.95 11.07 24.36
N ASP A 402 -11.13 11.16 25.41
CA ASP A 402 -11.04 10.12 26.42
C ASP A 402 -11.06 10.68 27.84
N GLU A 403 -12.07 10.32 28.62
CA GLU A 403 -12.21 10.65 30.04
C GLU A 403 -12.11 9.43 30.96
N SER A 404 -11.79 8.23 30.42
CA SER A 404 -11.86 6.97 31.12
C SER A 404 -10.54 6.53 31.74
N GLY A 405 -10.49 6.46 33.07
CA GLY A 405 -9.33 6.00 33.84
C GLY A 405 -8.33 7.12 34.16
N SER A 406 -7.16 6.75 34.68
CA SER A 406 -6.11 7.72 35.03
C SER A 406 -5.47 8.32 33.77
N ILE A 407 -4.96 9.56 33.89
CA ILE A 407 -4.32 10.27 32.77
C ILE A 407 -3.16 9.46 32.16
N GLY A 408 -2.35 8.80 32.99
CA GLY A 408 -1.25 7.96 32.51
C GLY A 408 -1.72 6.77 31.65
N LYS A 409 -2.87 6.13 32.00
CA LYS A 409 -3.46 5.07 31.17
C LYS A 409 -4.00 5.61 29.84
N ARG A 410 -4.56 6.82 29.86
CA ARG A 410 -5.07 7.49 28.64
C ARG A 410 -3.91 7.86 27.70
N TYR A 411 -2.81 8.40 28.20
CA TYR A 411 -1.61 8.64 27.42
C TYR A 411 -1.09 7.36 26.75
N ARG A 412 -1.06 6.25 27.51
CA ARG A 412 -0.63 4.94 26.97
C ARG A 412 -1.51 4.47 25.80
N ARG A 413 -2.83 4.61 25.92
CA ARG A 413 -3.75 4.27 24.84
C ARG A 413 -3.46 5.10 23.57
N GLN A 414 -3.22 6.40 23.75
CA GLN A 414 -2.90 7.31 22.64
C GLN A 414 -1.53 7.03 22.02
N ASP A 415 -0.53 6.66 22.83
CA ASP A 415 0.77 6.21 22.33
C ASP A 415 0.63 4.98 21.43
N GLU A 416 -0.17 4.00 21.85
CA GLU A 416 -0.41 2.74 21.10
C GLU A 416 -1.27 2.92 19.83
N THR A 417 -2.11 3.95 19.79
CA THR A 417 -2.91 4.30 18.59
C THR A 417 -2.17 5.24 17.64
N GLY A 418 -0.99 5.72 18.05
CA GLY A 418 -0.16 6.59 17.22
C GLY A 418 -0.62 8.05 17.17
N THR A 419 -1.47 8.49 18.12
CA THR A 419 -1.91 9.88 18.23
C THR A 419 -0.74 10.78 18.62
N PRO A 420 -0.34 11.78 17.80
CA PRO A 420 0.88 12.54 18.02
C PRO A 420 0.79 13.51 19.21
N PHE A 421 -0.40 14.03 19.50
CA PHE A 421 -0.61 15.06 20.51
C PHE A 421 -1.73 14.69 21.48
N CYS A 422 -1.47 14.76 22.79
CA CYS A 422 -2.49 14.67 23.83
C CYS A 422 -2.72 16.04 24.45
N ILE A 423 -3.93 16.57 24.30
CA ILE A 423 -4.35 17.87 24.83
C ILE A 423 -5.04 17.65 26.16
N THR A 424 -4.36 17.99 27.24
CA THR A 424 -4.86 17.82 28.60
C THR A 424 -5.50 19.11 29.09
N ILE A 425 -6.75 19.02 29.54
CA ILE A 425 -7.49 20.12 30.17
C ILE A 425 -7.41 19.93 31.68
N ASP A 426 -6.83 20.90 32.36
CA ASP A 426 -6.65 20.95 33.82
C ASP A 426 -7.47 22.11 34.46
N PHE A 427 -7.36 22.29 35.74
CA PHE A 427 -8.09 23.38 36.45
C PHE A 427 -7.54 24.78 36.12
N ASP A 428 -6.22 24.88 35.85
CA ASP A 428 -5.60 26.12 35.47
C ASP A 428 -6.12 26.61 34.10
N THR A 429 -6.54 25.70 33.25
CA THR A 429 -7.18 26.00 31.94
C THR A 429 -8.41 26.93 32.10
N LEU A 430 -9.14 26.83 33.22
CA LEU A 430 -10.31 27.67 33.46
C LEU A 430 -9.91 29.13 33.71
N GLU A 431 -8.70 29.35 34.25
CA GLU A 431 -8.18 30.67 34.62
C GLU A 431 -7.37 31.29 33.48
N ASP A 432 -6.38 30.56 32.95
CA ASP A 432 -5.40 31.08 32.00
C ASP A 432 -5.75 30.84 30.53
N LYS A 433 -6.84 30.08 30.25
CA LYS A 433 -7.27 29.71 28.90
C LYS A 433 -6.20 28.96 28.08
N CYS A 434 -5.28 28.27 28.77
CA CYS A 434 -4.25 27.42 28.15
C CYS A 434 -4.50 25.95 28.44
N VAL A 435 -3.99 25.10 27.57
CA VAL A 435 -4.02 23.62 27.72
C VAL A 435 -2.60 23.08 27.74
N THR A 436 -2.42 21.89 28.28
CA THR A 436 -1.14 21.20 28.23
C THR A 436 -1.15 20.23 27.07
N ILE A 437 -0.22 20.37 26.11
CA ILE A 437 -0.01 19.45 24.98
C ILE A 437 1.17 18.55 25.31
N ARG A 438 0.93 17.23 25.32
CA ARG A 438 1.98 16.23 25.43
C ARG A 438 2.30 15.66 24.07
N HIS A 439 3.57 15.68 23.68
CA HIS A 439 4.09 15.07 22.47
C HIS A 439 4.28 13.56 22.68
N ARG A 440 3.75 12.74 21.76
CA ARG A 440 3.87 11.27 21.81
C ARG A 440 5.33 10.81 21.82
N ASP A 441 6.17 11.36 20.95
CA ASP A 441 7.51 10.83 20.69
C ASP A 441 8.51 11.16 21.80
N THR A 442 8.48 12.35 22.34
CA THR A 442 9.41 12.84 23.39
C THR A 442 8.83 12.78 24.79
N MET A 443 7.51 12.65 24.92
CA MET A 443 6.74 12.81 26.18
C MET A 443 6.83 14.21 26.78
N GLU A 444 7.49 15.17 26.12
CA GLU A 444 7.56 16.56 26.52
C GLU A 444 6.18 17.19 26.52
N GLN A 445 6.00 18.14 27.42
CA GLN A 445 4.75 18.88 27.59
C GLN A 445 4.99 20.36 27.41
N ILE A 446 4.14 21.01 26.65
CA ILE A 446 4.11 22.45 26.47
C ILE A 446 2.76 23.00 26.88
N ARG A 447 2.71 24.26 27.32
CA ARG A 447 1.46 24.97 27.59
C ARG A 447 1.15 25.91 26.43
N LEU A 448 -0.08 25.79 25.88
CA LEU A 448 -0.49 26.55 24.71
C LEU A 448 -1.89 27.14 24.91
N PRO A 449 -2.12 28.44 24.52
CA PRO A 449 -3.45 29.04 24.49
C PRO A 449 -4.45 28.26 23.59
N ILE A 450 -5.71 28.14 24.04
CA ILE A 450 -6.75 27.41 23.36
C ILE A 450 -6.98 27.95 21.93
N ASP A 451 -6.93 29.26 21.76
CA ASP A 451 -7.13 29.93 20.47
C ASP A 451 -6.02 29.64 19.42
N GLN A 452 -4.86 29.15 19.86
CA GLN A 452 -3.74 28.78 18.99
C GLN A 452 -3.77 27.28 18.58
N LEU A 453 -4.67 26.47 19.14
CA LEU A 453 -4.69 25.02 18.91
C LEU A 453 -4.90 24.64 17.45
N ASN A 454 -5.79 25.33 16.75
CA ASN A 454 -6.08 25.04 15.34
C ASN A 454 -4.83 25.25 14.47
N ASP A 455 -4.17 26.39 14.63
CA ASP A 455 -2.97 26.74 13.84
C ASP A 455 -1.80 25.81 14.19
N TYR A 456 -1.62 25.52 15.48
CA TYR A 456 -0.61 24.58 15.95
C TYR A 456 -0.80 23.17 15.33
N LEU A 457 -2.02 22.61 15.39
CA LEU A 457 -2.26 21.29 14.83
C LEU A 457 -2.12 21.30 13.30
N GLU A 458 -2.56 22.36 12.62
CA GLU A 458 -2.41 22.48 11.17
C GLU A 458 -0.94 22.46 10.75
N GLU A 459 -0.08 23.23 11.45
CA GLU A 459 1.35 23.26 11.21
C GLU A 459 2.00 21.90 11.50
N GLN A 460 1.73 21.30 12.67
CA GLN A 460 2.38 20.09 13.14
C GLN A 460 1.89 18.80 12.45
N THR A 461 0.75 18.84 11.78
CA THR A 461 0.19 17.68 11.04
C THR A 461 0.20 17.86 9.53
N SER A 462 0.88 18.89 9.02
CA SER A 462 1.05 19.14 7.57
C SER A 462 2.03 18.12 6.92
N PHE A 463 1.92 18.01 5.58
CA PHE A 463 2.83 17.19 4.76
C PHE A 463 2.98 17.77 3.35
#